data_46452950566c2ed1343424fba0c6df9e
#
_entry.id   46452950566c2ed1343424fba0c6df9e
#
_cell.length_a   1.000
_cell.length_b   1.000
_cell.length_c   1.000
_cell.angle_alpha   90.00
_cell.angle_beta   90.00
_cell.angle_gamma   90.00
#
_symmetry.space_group_name_H-M   'P 1'
#
loop_
_entity.id
_entity.type
_entity.pdbx_description
1 polymer ?
#
loop_
_entity_poly.entity_id
_entity_poly.type
_entity_poly.pdbx_seq_one_letter_code
_entity_poly.pdbx_strand_id
1 'polypeptide(L)'
;MNENKISCAPADKGKTQWDSIDWVKAEVSVKKLQARIVKAQREGRYNKVKALQWTLTHSFYAKALAVKRVTSNGGGNTPGVDMETWDKPEAKLQAINALRRRGYQPKPLRRVHIKKSNGKLRPLGIPTLKDRAMQALYLLALQPVAETTADTHSYGFRKERRCMDAVRQCHCILSKGYSPKWILEGDIKGCFDHISHEWLLANIPMDKVMLRKWLKCGYIFQKKMFPTEEGTPQGGIISPTLANMTLDGLQKILADKYKRIHRGGKHYSPMVNLVRYADDFIITCENRETLEKEIKPLVAEFMAERGLTLSEEKTVITNINDGFDFLGFNIRKYGRELLTKPTKKAEKRFMENIRKTVKGNKGCKQESLIRMLNRKIRGWGAYYQHGATRDSFQRMDNQIYLSLWQWAKRRHSKKGKRWIANRYWHNIRGNKWTFAAKFKKSNGKEDQLTLLKLSSTFPFMPYTQIKGDMNPFDNDCRLYFNQRMKAKMLVTLKGRRSLLYLWEKQNRLCPICGEPIDTHKAWNVMTSVDNGRKCNILVHDECFKLSRKSNVNKE
;
A
#
# COMPACT_ATOMS: atom_id res chain seq x y z
N MET A 1 -45.58 -3.02 -8.49
CA MET A 1 -45.22 -2.96 -7.04
C MET A 1 -44.29 -1.78 -6.84
N ASN A 2 -44.75 -0.83 -6.07
CA ASN A 2 -44.22 0.51 -5.89
C ASN A 2 -42.78 0.56 -5.48
N GLU A 3 -41.92 1.21 -6.27
CA GLU A 3 -40.63 1.74 -5.81
C GLU A 3 -40.90 2.96 -4.91
N ASN A 4 -41.01 2.72 -3.63
CA ASN A 4 -41.09 3.79 -2.65
C ASN A 4 -39.82 4.62 -2.69
N LYS A 5 -39.96 5.85 -3.10
CA LYS A 5 -39.04 6.96 -2.94
C LYS A 5 -38.62 7.05 -1.48
N ILE A 6 -37.42 6.59 -1.14
CA ILE A 6 -36.80 6.92 0.12
C ILE A 6 -36.21 8.32 -0.04
N SER A 7 -37.00 9.31 0.38
CA SER A 7 -36.56 10.67 0.60
C SER A 7 -35.52 10.66 1.71
N CYS A 8 -34.26 10.85 1.35
CA CYS A 8 -33.19 11.03 2.33
C CYS A 8 -32.90 12.50 2.49
N ALA A 9 -33.26 13.03 3.64
CA ALA A 9 -32.84 14.27 4.29
C ALA A 9 -33.42 15.60 3.78
N PRO A 10 -33.67 16.56 4.70
CA PRO A 10 -34.14 17.89 4.38
C PRO A 10 -33.07 18.66 3.60
N ALA A 11 -33.50 19.35 2.56
CA ALA A 11 -32.69 20.19 1.71
C ALA A 11 -32.20 21.42 2.51
N ASP A 12 -30.95 21.37 2.95
CA ASP A 12 -30.23 22.55 3.42
C ASP A 12 -29.86 23.39 2.16
N LYS A 13 -30.47 24.53 2.00
CA LYS A 13 -30.31 25.39 0.81
C LYS A 13 -28.87 25.92 0.77
N GLY A 14 -28.02 25.25 -0.02
CA GLY A 14 -26.62 25.65 -0.26
C GLY A 14 -25.61 24.53 -0.36
N LYS A 15 -25.91 23.30 0.09
CA LYS A 15 -25.03 22.15 -0.08
C LYS A 15 -25.48 21.27 -1.22
N THR A 16 -24.55 20.88 -2.10
CA THR A 16 -24.86 19.87 -3.12
C THR A 16 -25.23 18.56 -2.44
N GLN A 17 -26.09 17.75 -3.08
CA GLN A 17 -26.47 16.43 -2.52
C GLN A 17 -25.27 15.50 -2.30
N TRP A 18 -24.14 15.72 -2.95
CA TRP A 18 -22.89 14.99 -2.70
C TRP A 18 -22.29 15.33 -1.34
N ASP A 19 -22.33 16.61 -0.95
CA ASP A 19 -21.76 17.08 0.32
C ASP A 19 -22.65 16.73 1.52
N SER A 20 -23.93 16.44 1.27
CA SER A 20 -24.88 15.98 2.31
C SER A 20 -24.82 14.48 2.60
N ILE A 21 -24.01 13.69 1.86
CA ILE A 21 -23.87 12.24 2.10
C ILE A 21 -23.17 12.02 3.45
N ASP A 22 -23.84 11.31 4.35
CA ASP A 22 -23.24 10.81 5.60
C ASP A 22 -22.27 9.65 5.32
N TRP A 23 -21.00 9.98 5.18
CA TRP A 23 -19.94 9.02 4.88
C TRP A 23 -19.70 8.02 6.00
N VAL A 24 -19.94 8.40 7.27
CA VAL A 24 -19.80 7.49 8.41
C VAL A 24 -20.89 6.42 8.35
N LYS A 25 -22.12 6.82 8.10
CA LYS A 25 -23.26 5.91 7.91
C LYS A 25 -23.04 5.00 6.70
N ALA A 26 -22.51 5.53 5.60
CA ALA A 26 -22.18 4.76 4.40
C ALA A 26 -21.15 3.67 4.70
N GLU A 27 -20.04 4.01 5.36
CA GLU A 27 -19.02 3.03 5.74
C GLU A 27 -19.54 1.98 6.71
N VAL A 28 -20.32 2.37 7.73
CA VAL A 28 -20.91 1.44 8.70
C VAL A 28 -21.86 0.45 8.01
N SER A 29 -22.72 0.94 7.11
CA SER A 29 -23.68 0.12 6.38
C SER A 29 -22.96 -0.92 5.49
N VAL A 30 -21.94 -0.50 4.76
CA VAL A 30 -21.15 -1.42 3.92
C VAL A 30 -20.36 -2.42 4.77
N LYS A 31 -19.73 -1.99 5.86
CA LYS A 31 -19.01 -2.88 6.80
C LYS A 31 -19.93 -3.95 7.41
N LYS A 32 -21.17 -3.60 7.74
CA LYS A 32 -22.17 -4.59 8.24
C LYS A 32 -22.45 -5.70 7.21
N LEU A 33 -22.62 -5.32 5.92
CA LEU A 33 -22.82 -6.30 4.85
C LEU A 33 -21.57 -7.15 4.63
N GLN A 34 -20.39 -6.54 4.64
CA GLN A 34 -19.10 -7.25 4.50
C GLN A 34 -18.89 -8.28 5.60
N ALA A 35 -19.20 -7.95 6.87
CA ALA A 35 -19.11 -8.91 7.97
C ALA A 35 -20.09 -10.09 7.82
N ARG A 36 -21.29 -9.82 7.31
CA ARG A 36 -22.26 -10.90 7.01
C ARG A 36 -21.78 -11.79 5.86
N ILE A 37 -21.08 -11.24 4.86
CA ILE A 37 -20.45 -12.04 3.79
C ILE A 37 -19.37 -12.95 4.37
N VAL A 38 -18.47 -12.42 5.23
CA VAL A 38 -17.43 -13.24 5.92
C VAL A 38 -18.06 -14.40 6.67
N LYS A 39 -19.09 -14.13 7.49
CA LYS A 39 -19.78 -15.16 8.26
C LYS A 39 -20.39 -16.22 7.35
N ALA A 40 -21.13 -15.82 6.31
CA ALA A 40 -21.75 -16.74 5.36
C ALA A 40 -20.71 -17.57 4.59
N GLN A 41 -19.55 -16.98 4.23
CA GLN A 41 -18.44 -17.67 3.57
C GLN A 41 -17.81 -18.74 4.47
N ARG A 42 -17.58 -18.45 5.75
CA ARG A 42 -17.05 -19.42 6.73
C ARG A 42 -18.00 -20.59 6.98
N GLU A 43 -19.31 -20.31 6.97
CA GLU A 43 -20.35 -21.31 7.15
C GLU A 43 -20.63 -22.13 5.87
N GLY A 44 -19.92 -21.89 4.76
CA GLY A 44 -20.14 -22.57 3.48
C GLY A 44 -21.48 -22.21 2.80
N ARG A 45 -22.17 -21.16 3.26
CA ARG A 45 -23.48 -20.73 2.73
C ARG A 45 -23.33 -19.88 1.47
N TYR A 46 -22.84 -20.46 0.39
CA TYR A 46 -22.48 -19.75 -0.84
C TYR A 46 -23.64 -19.02 -1.51
N ASN A 47 -24.87 -19.54 -1.44
CA ASN A 47 -26.05 -18.84 -1.96
C ASN A 47 -26.34 -17.56 -1.17
N LYS A 48 -26.12 -17.57 0.15
CA LYS A 48 -26.24 -16.38 1.00
C LYS A 48 -25.13 -15.37 0.68
N VAL A 49 -23.91 -15.83 0.39
CA VAL A 49 -22.82 -14.96 -0.08
C VAL A 49 -23.23 -14.24 -1.35
N LYS A 50 -23.75 -14.95 -2.35
CA LYS A 50 -24.23 -14.36 -3.61
C LYS A 50 -25.33 -13.32 -3.38
N ALA A 51 -26.33 -13.62 -2.55
CA ALA A 51 -27.42 -12.70 -2.21
C ALA A 51 -26.89 -11.43 -1.50
N LEU A 52 -25.95 -11.58 -0.56
CA LEU A 52 -25.35 -10.44 0.15
C LEU A 52 -24.45 -9.59 -0.77
N GLN A 53 -23.70 -10.21 -1.70
CA GLN A 53 -22.95 -9.50 -2.73
C GLN A 53 -23.88 -8.70 -3.65
N TRP A 54 -25.00 -9.28 -4.04
CA TRP A 54 -26.03 -8.58 -4.82
C TRP A 54 -26.58 -7.38 -4.05
N THR A 55 -27.02 -7.56 -2.80
CA THR A 55 -27.51 -6.47 -1.93
C THR A 55 -26.48 -5.35 -1.80
N LEU A 56 -25.21 -5.69 -1.60
CA LEU A 56 -24.15 -4.70 -1.45
C LEU A 56 -23.94 -3.91 -2.73
N THR A 57 -23.89 -4.57 -3.90
CA THR A 57 -23.65 -3.90 -5.19
C THR A 57 -24.85 -3.04 -5.64
N HIS A 58 -26.04 -3.24 -5.08
CA HIS A 58 -27.23 -2.41 -5.33
C HIS A 58 -27.41 -1.29 -4.30
N SER A 59 -26.69 -1.32 -3.19
CA SER A 59 -26.76 -0.32 -2.13
C SER A 59 -26.28 1.05 -2.60
N PHE A 60 -27.06 2.09 -2.33
CA PHE A 60 -26.67 3.50 -2.56
C PHE A 60 -25.34 3.83 -1.89
N TYR A 61 -25.16 3.45 -0.62
CA TYR A 61 -23.93 3.75 0.12
C TYR A 61 -22.70 3.06 -0.45
N ALA A 62 -22.83 1.84 -0.96
CA ALA A 62 -21.71 1.15 -1.62
C ALA A 62 -21.32 1.82 -2.93
N LYS A 63 -22.31 2.26 -3.74
CA LYS A 63 -22.08 3.04 -4.96
C LYS A 63 -21.41 4.37 -4.66
N ALA A 64 -21.88 5.11 -3.63
CA ALA A 64 -21.28 6.36 -3.18
C ALA A 64 -19.82 6.17 -2.76
N LEU A 65 -19.51 5.15 -1.96
CA LEU A 65 -18.12 4.82 -1.56
C LEU A 65 -17.25 4.42 -2.75
N ALA A 66 -17.80 3.73 -3.74
CA ALA A 66 -17.08 3.38 -4.97
C ALA A 66 -16.70 4.63 -5.76
N VAL A 67 -17.63 5.57 -5.96
CA VAL A 67 -17.37 6.86 -6.61
C VAL A 67 -16.37 7.69 -5.80
N LYS A 68 -16.54 7.81 -4.47
CA LYS A 68 -15.58 8.50 -3.59
C LYS A 68 -14.17 7.92 -3.74
N ARG A 69 -14.03 6.59 -3.77
CA ARG A 69 -12.75 5.91 -3.91
C ARG A 69 -12.01 6.28 -5.19
N VAL A 70 -12.69 6.38 -6.32
CA VAL A 70 -12.05 6.65 -7.61
C VAL A 70 -11.75 8.11 -7.85
N THR A 71 -12.46 9.02 -7.18
CA THR A 71 -12.28 10.46 -7.31
C THR A 71 -11.35 11.07 -6.26
N SER A 72 -11.13 10.41 -5.11
CA SER A 72 -10.30 10.94 -4.01
C SER A 72 -8.82 10.57 -4.10
N ASN A 73 -8.38 9.82 -5.09
CA ASN A 73 -6.98 9.44 -5.29
C ASN A 73 -6.37 10.14 -6.52
N GLY A 74 -5.03 10.18 -6.61
CA GLY A 74 -4.33 10.83 -7.72
C GLY A 74 -4.67 10.26 -9.12
N GLY A 75 -5.22 9.05 -9.18
CA GLY A 75 -5.74 8.44 -10.42
C GLY A 75 -7.07 9.04 -10.88
N GLY A 76 -7.80 9.77 -10.01
CA GLY A 76 -9.05 10.45 -10.35
C GLY A 76 -8.90 11.46 -11.49
N ASN A 77 -7.74 12.07 -11.60
CA ASN A 77 -7.40 13.06 -12.64
C ASN A 77 -6.86 12.42 -13.94
N THR A 78 -6.82 11.09 -14.01
CA THR A 78 -6.34 10.37 -15.20
C THR A 78 -7.51 9.72 -15.90
N PRO A 79 -8.00 10.29 -17.04
CA PRO A 79 -9.15 9.76 -17.75
C PRO A 79 -8.82 8.46 -18.49
N GLY A 80 -9.88 7.69 -18.83
CA GLY A 80 -9.83 6.54 -19.73
C GLY A 80 -9.77 6.96 -21.20
N VAL A 81 -10.36 6.12 -22.07
CA VAL A 81 -10.49 6.41 -23.50
C VAL A 81 -11.53 7.49 -23.80
N ASP A 82 -12.46 7.72 -22.88
CA ASP A 82 -13.51 8.73 -22.96
C ASP A 82 -13.07 10.15 -22.59
N MET A 83 -11.86 10.29 -22.06
CA MET A 83 -11.30 11.56 -21.59
C MET A 83 -12.14 12.26 -20.50
N GLU A 84 -13.07 11.53 -19.85
CA GLU A 84 -13.94 12.07 -18.80
C GLU A 84 -13.27 12.06 -17.42
N THR A 85 -13.52 13.12 -16.63
CA THR A 85 -13.16 13.24 -15.20
C THR A 85 -14.37 13.69 -14.38
N TRP A 86 -14.40 13.34 -13.08
CA TRP A 86 -15.52 13.67 -12.19
C TRP A 86 -15.06 14.65 -11.10
N ASP A 87 -14.79 15.88 -11.51
CA ASP A 87 -14.26 16.90 -10.60
C ASP A 87 -15.38 17.59 -9.80
N LYS A 88 -16.54 17.81 -10.44
CA LYS A 88 -17.68 18.50 -9.84
C LYS A 88 -18.55 17.56 -8.98
N PRO A 89 -19.17 18.05 -7.88
CA PRO A 89 -20.08 17.29 -7.04
C PRO A 89 -21.27 16.69 -7.80
N GLU A 90 -21.83 17.42 -8.76
CA GLU A 90 -22.97 16.98 -9.58
C GLU A 90 -22.59 15.76 -10.43
N ALA A 91 -21.42 15.79 -11.07
CA ALA A 91 -20.90 14.67 -11.87
C ALA A 91 -20.69 13.41 -11.01
N LYS A 92 -20.21 13.56 -9.78
CA LYS A 92 -20.07 12.46 -8.82
C LYS A 92 -21.42 11.86 -8.43
N LEU A 93 -22.43 12.69 -8.24
CA LEU A 93 -23.77 12.24 -7.91
C LEU A 93 -24.43 11.50 -9.09
N GLN A 94 -24.32 12.06 -10.30
CA GLN A 94 -24.79 11.39 -11.53
C GLN A 94 -24.07 10.04 -11.72
N ALA A 95 -22.78 9.97 -11.41
CA ALA A 95 -22.01 8.73 -11.46
C ALA A 95 -22.58 7.65 -10.53
N ILE A 96 -23.04 8.00 -9.30
CA ILE A 96 -23.69 7.03 -8.39
C ILE A 96 -24.90 6.38 -9.08
N ASN A 97 -25.74 7.19 -9.70
CA ASN A 97 -26.95 6.72 -10.40
C ASN A 97 -26.62 5.90 -11.64
N ALA A 98 -25.49 6.20 -12.30
CA ALA A 98 -25.02 5.49 -13.49
C ALA A 98 -24.40 4.11 -13.19
N LEU A 99 -24.09 3.80 -11.92
CA LEU A 99 -23.57 2.50 -11.52
C LEU A 99 -24.71 1.46 -11.43
N ARG A 100 -25.13 0.96 -12.59
CA ARG A 100 -26.18 -0.05 -12.73
C ARG A 100 -25.64 -1.25 -13.51
N ARG A 101 -25.98 -2.48 -13.09
CA ARG A 101 -25.59 -3.72 -13.77
C ARG A 101 -26.26 -3.86 -15.14
N ARG A 102 -27.59 -3.58 -15.18
CA ARG A 102 -28.37 -3.67 -16.42
C ARG A 102 -27.92 -2.60 -17.41
N GLY A 103 -27.67 -2.99 -18.65
CA GLY A 103 -27.20 -2.08 -19.70
C GLY A 103 -25.73 -1.64 -19.58
N TYR A 104 -25.00 -2.10 -18.56
CA TYR A 104 -23.58 -1.75 -18.44
C TYR A 104 -22.73 -2.48 -19.47
N GLN A 105 -21.92 -1.72 -20.20
CA GLN A 105 -20.84 -2.19 -21.07
C GLN A 105 -19.58 -1.41 -20.73
N PRO A 106 -18.46 -2.07 -20.41
CA PRO A 106 -17.18 -1.40 -20.20
C PRO A 106 -16.65 -0.86 -21.54
N LYS A 107 -15.99 0.28 -21.47
CA LYS A 107 -15.23 0.79 -22.62
C LYS A 107 -13.86 0.10 -22.68
N PRO A 108 -13.21 0.03 -23.86
CA PRO A 108 -11.87 -0.47 -23.99
C PRO A 108 -10.88 0.29 -23.10
N LEU A 109 -9.82 -0.38 -22.66
CA LEU A 109 -8.79 0.24 -21.84
C LEU A 109 -7.92 1.19 -22.68
N ARG A 110 -7.54 2.33 -22.11
CA ARG A 110 -6.51 3.17 -22.72
C ARG A 110 -5.12 2.61 -22.39
N ARG A 111 -4.41 2.09 -23.38
CA ARG A 111 -3.09 1.50 -23.23
C ARG A 111 -2.02 2.59 -23.17
N VAL A 112 -1.21 2.59 -22.12
CA VAL A 112 -0.01 3.43 -21.99
C VAL A 112 1.18 2.56 -21.55
N HIS A 113 2.39 2.98 -21.92
CA HIS A 113 3.60 2.26 -21.56
C HIS A 113 4.44 3.07 -20.56
N ILE A 114 4.82 2.46 -19.46
CA ILE A 114 5.68 3.06 -18.43
C ILE A 114 7.06 2.38 -18.45
N LYS A 115 8.13 3.16 -18.45
CA LYS A 115 9.50 2.62 -18.37
C LYS A 115 9.74 1.99 -17.00
N LYS A 116 10.14 0.71 -17.00
CA LYS A 116 10.67 0.02 -15.82
C LYS A 116 12.10 0.50 -15.52
N SER A 117 12.59 0.21 -14.29
CA SER A 117 13.95 0.55 -13.87
C SER A 117 15.05 -0.13 -14.71
N ASN A 118 14.73 -1.23 -15.38
CA ASN A 118 15.62 -1.96 -16.30
C ASN A 118 15.51 -1.50 -17.76
N GLY A 119 14.82 -0.38 -18.04
CA GLY A 119 14.62 0.16 -19.38
C GLY A 119 13.48 -0.51 -20.18
N LYS A 120 13.01 -1.70 -19.81
CA LYS A 120 11.87 -2.36 -20.48
C LYS A 120 10.58 -1.58 -20.23
N LEU A 121 9.64 -1.64 -21.15
CA LEU A 121 8.33 -1.01 -21.03
C LEU A 121 7.36 -1.92 -20.27
N ARG A 122 6.52 -1.31 -19.44
CA ARG A 122 5.40 -1.96 -18.76
C ARG A 122 4.10 -1.43 -19.35
N PRO A 123 3.28 -2.29 -19.97
CA PRO A 123 1.98 -1.86 -20.46
C PRO A 123 1.03 -1.64 -19.27
N LEU A 124 0.30 -0.53 -19.29
CA LEU A 124 -0.81 -0.26 -18.37
C LEU A 124 -2.07 -0.09 -19.17
N GLY A 125 -3.17 -0.72 -18.72
CA GLY A 125 -4.51 -0.52 -19.25
C GLY A 125 -5.30 0.38 -18.29
N ILE A 126 -5.65 1.58 -18.72
CA ILE A 126 -6.38 2.54 -17.89
C ILE A 126 -7.87 2.45 -18.25
N PRO A 127 -8.75 1.93 -17.35
CA PRO A 127 -10.18 1.93 -17.54
C PRO A 127 -10.77 3.34 -17.40
N THR A 128 -11.98 3.57 -17.92
CA THR A 128 -12.72 4.81 -17.68
C THR A 128 -13.05 4.98 -16.20
N LEU A 129 -13.41 6.19 -15.75
CA LEU A 129 -13.82 6.41 -14.36
C LEU A 129 -15.05 5.59 -13.99
N LYS A 130 -16.00 5.44 -14.91
CA LYS A 130 -17.19 4.60 -14.74
C LYS A 130 -16.79 3.13 -14.53
N ASP A 131 -15.89 2.60 -15.34
CA ASP A 131 -15.45 1.21 -15.22
C ASP A 131 -14.67 0.99 -13.92
N ARG A 132 -13.81 1.95 -13.54
CA ARG A 132 -13.11 1.91 -12.23
C ARG A 132 -14.08 1.94 -11.06
N ALA A 133 -15.13 2.75 -11.11
CA ALA A 133 -16.14 2.82 -10.06
C ALA A 133 -16.97 1.53 -9.99
N MET A 134 -17.34 0.95 -11.15
CA MET A 134 -17.99 -0.37 -11.19
C MET A 134 -17.08 -1.45 -10.60
N GLN A 135 -15.82 -1.50 -10.99
CA GLN A 135 -14.86 -2.44 -10.38
C GLN A 135 -14.69 -2.21 -8.87
N ALA A 136 -14.63 -0.95 -8.41
CA ALA A 136 -14.56 -0.61 -6.99
C ALA A 136 -15.81 -1.07 -6.22
N LEU A 137 -16.99 -0.94 -6.80
CA LEU A 137 -18.26 -1.40 -6.23
C LEU A 137 -18.29 -2.91 -6.03
N TYR A 138 -17.96 -3.67 -7.08
CA TYR A 138 -17.92 -5.14 -7.00
C TYR A 138 -16.77 -5.64 -6.11
N LEU A 139 -15.67 -4.90 -6.05
CA LEU A 139 -14.56 -5.20 -5.13
C LEU A 139 -14.97 -5.09 -3.66
N LEU A 140 -15.85 -4.15 -3.28
CA LEU A 140 -16.39 -4.08 -1.92
C LEU A 140 -17.11 -5.38 -1.51
N ALA A 141 -17.74 -6.06 -2.47
CA ALA A 141 -18.44 -7.32 -2.26
C ALA A 141 -17.53 -8.56 -2.36
N LEU A 142 -16.46 -8.50 -3.18
CA LEU A 142 -15.53 -9.61 -3.38
C LEU A 142 -14.46 -9.70 -2.28
N GLN A 143 -13.94 -8.56 -1.80
CA GLN A 143 -12.86 -8.53 -0.81
C GLN A 143 -13.13 -9.34 0.46
N PRO A 144 -14.34 -9.33 1.07
CA PRO A 144 -14.63 -10.16 2.24
C PRO A 144 -14.44 -11.65 1.97
N VAL A 145 -14.81 -12.12 0.78
CA VAL A 145 -14.62 -13.52 0.37
C VAL A 145 -13.14 -13.80 0.14
N ALA A 146 -12.47 -12.98 -0.67
CA ALA A 146 -11.05 -13.11 -0.95
C ALA A 146 -10.20 -13.14 0.33
N GLU A 147 -10.51 -12.29 1.31
CA GLU A 147 -9.77 -12.26 2.57
C GLU A 147 -10.05 -13.48 3.46
N THR A 148 -11.24 -14.06 3.36
CA THR A 148 -11.61 -15.25 4.13
C THR A 148 -10.96 -16.53 3.59
N THR A 149 -10.70 -16.59 2.28
CA THR A 149 -10.13 -17.78 1.61
C THR A 149 -8.63 -17.65 1.33
N ALA A 150 -8.05 -16.47 1.58
CA ALA A 150 -6.65 -16.19 1.27
C ALA A 150 -5.67 -16.99 2.10
N ASP A 151 -4.55 -17.33 1.52
CA ASP A 151 -3.39 -17.89 2.21
C ASP A 151 -2.93 -16.97 3.35
N THR A 152 -2.66 -17.53 4.54
CA THR A 152 -2.32 -16.76 5.75
C THR A 152 -1.02 -15.99 5.62
N HIS A 153 -0.04 -16.52 4.87
CA HIS A 153 1.26 -15.90 4.61
C HIS A 153 1.33 -15.17 3.26
N SER A 154 0.18 -14.79 2.70
CA SER A 154 0.05 -13.88 1.56
C SER A 154 -0.23 -12.45 2.04
N TYR A 155 0.54 -11.46 1.57
CA TYR A 155 0.51 -10.10 2.12
C TYR A 155 0.25 -9.00 1.09
N GLY A 156 0.65 -9.18 -0.18
CA GLY A 156 0.51 -8.16 -1.22
C GLY A 156 -0.95 -7.83 -1.53
N PHE A 157 -1.26 -6.56 -1.76
CA PHE A 157 -2.58 -6.03 -2.13
C PHE A 157 -3.74 -6.33 -1.16
N ARG A 158 -3.47 -6.91 -0.01
CA ARG A 158 -4.47 -7.23 1.01
C ARG A 158 -4.59 -6.12 2.04
N LYS A 159 -5.81 -5.90 2.52
CA LYS A 159 -6.12 -4.86 3.50
C LYS A 159 -5.40 -5.12 4.83
N GLU A 160 -4.88 -4.05 5.46
CA GLU A 160 -4.12 -4.06 6.73
C GLU A 160 -2.78 -4.81 6.69
N ARG A 161 -2.36 -5.38 5.56
CA ARG A 161 -1.08 -6.05 5.35
C ARG A 161 -0.08 -5.16 4.62
N ARG A 162 1.19 -5.27 4.98
CA ARG A 162 2.30 -4.45 4.44
C ARG A 162 3.49 -5.35 4.04
N CYS A 163 4.40 -4.81 3.24
CA CYS A 163 5.66 -5.49 2.90
C CYS A 163 6.42 -5.99 4.14
N MET A 164 6.43 -5.19 5.22
CA MET A 164 7.11 -5.57 6.46
C MET A 164 6.50 -6.79 7.17
N ASP A 165 5.20 -7.07 6.95
CA ASP A 165 4.59 -8.29 7.48
C ASP A 165 5.21 -9.53 6.79
N ALA A 166 5.44 -9.48 5.48
CA ALA A 166 6.10 -10.54 4.73
C ALA A 166 7.58 -10.71 5.14
N VAL A 167 8.33 -9.61 5.23
CA VAL A 167 9.74 -9.63 5.67
C VAL A 167 9.86 -10.17 7.10
N ARG A 168 8.96 -9.77 8.00
CA ARG A 168 8.93 -10.28 9.38
C ARG A 168 8.57 -11.76 9.43
N GLN A 169 7.67 -12.22 8.55
CA GLN A 169 7.36 -13.65 8.41
C GLN A 169 8.58 -14.45 7.98
N CYS A 170 9.35 -13.97 7.01
CA CYS A 170 10.63 -14.59 6.64
C CYS A 170 11.58 -14.67 7.85
N HIS A 171 11.68 -13.59 8.62
CA HIS A 171 12.49 -13.58 9.83
C HIS A 171 12.00 -14.61 10.86
N CYS A 172 10.70 -14.73 11.09
CA CYS A 172 10.14 -15.71 12.03
C CYS A 172 10.45 -17.15 11.63
N ILE A 173 10.40 -17.46 10.31
CA ILE A 173 10.67 -18.79 9.78
C ILE A 173 12.17 -19.13 9.84
N LEU A 174 13.07 -18.15 9.55
CA LEU A 174 14.48 -18.41 9.25
C LEU A 174 15.44 -18.07 10.40
N SER A 175 14.98 -17.41 11.47
CA SER A 175 15.88 -16.89 12.52
C SER A 175 16.41 -17.93 13.50
N LYS A 176 15.70 -19.07 13.68
CA LYS A 176 16.06 -20.06 14.68
C LYS A 176 17.24 -20.95 14.23
N GLY A 177 17.96 -21.55 15.18
CA GLY A 177 19.09 -22.45 14.88
C GLY A 177 18.71 -23.64 14.01
N TYR A 178 17.53 -24.17 14.23
CA TYR A 178 16.93 -25.31 13.48
C TYR A 178 16.03 -24.89 12.32
N SER A 179 16.14 -23.65 11.83
CA SER A 179 15.35 -23.17 10.69
C SER A 179 15.80 -23.79 9.37
N PRO A 180 14.91 -23.83 8.35
CA PRO A 180 15.24 -24.36 7.03
C PRO A 180 16.41 -23.60 6.41
N LYS A 181 17.24 -24.31 5.63
CA LYS A 181 18.48 -23.79 5.05
C LYS A 181 18.33 -23.33 3.61
N TRP A 182 17.37 -23.87 2.89
CA TRP A 182 17.21 -23.62 1.46
C TRP A 182 15.94 -22.84 1.15
N ILE A 183 16.05 -21.91 0.23
CA ILE A 183 14.99 -21.01 -0.16
C ILE A 183 14.83 -21.06 -1.69
N LEU A 184 13.63 -21.34 -2.17
CA LEU A 184 13.22 -21.13 -3.54
C LEU A 184 12.66 -19.71 -3.65
N GLU A 185 13.36 -18.83 -4.36
CA GLU A 185 12.87 -17.51 -4.78
C GLU A 185 12.07 -17.72 -6.07
N GLY A 186 10.77 -17.40 -6.07
CA GLY A 186 9.90 -17.59 -7.23
C GLY A 186 9.41 -16.26 -7.79
N ASP A 187 9.50 -16.11 -9.11
CA ASP A 187 8.93 -14.98 -9.88
C ASP A 187 8.04 -15.54 -10.99
N ILE A 188 6.87 -14.92 -11.17
CA ILE A 188 5.89 -15.34 -12.18
C ILE A 188 6.06 -14.48 -13.43
N LYS A 189 6.24 -15.11 -14.60
CA LYS A 189 6.39 -14.41 -15.87
C LYS A 189 5.09 -13.73 -16.26
N GLY A 190 5.08 -12.38 -16.23
CA GLY A 190 3.92 -11.59 -16.67
C GLY A 190 2.61 -11.93 -15.95
N CYS A 191 2.63 -12.14 -14.63
CA CYS A 191 1.49 -12.66 -13.85
C CYS A 191 0.15 -12.04 -14.24
N PHE A 192 0.04 -10.71 -14.32
CA PHE A 192 -1.21 -10.05 -14.68
C PHE A 192 -1.61 -10.22 -16.14
N ASP A 193 -0.65 -10.53 -17.01
CA ASP A 193 -0.86 -10.54 -18.47
C ASP A 193 -1.31 -11.92 -18.96
N HIS A 194 -1.10 -13.02 -18.17
CA HIS A 194 -1.31 -14.39 -18.61
C HIS A 194 -2.33 -15.20 -17.78
N ILE A 195 -2.99 -14.62 -16.77
CA ILE A 195 -4.00 -15.35 -15.99
C ILE A 195 -5.13 -15.82 -16.93
N SER A 196 -5.44 -17.13 -16.90
CA SER A 196 -6.52 -17.72 -17.70
C SER A 196 -7.89 -17.10 -17.39
N HIS A 197 -8.57 -16.60 -18.43
CA HIS A 197 -9.94 -16.09 -18.29
C HIS A 197 -10.93 -17.20 -17.90
N GLU A 198 -10.73 -18.40 -18.39
CA GLU A 198 -11.58 -19.56 -18.08
C GLU A 198 -11.46 -19.91 -16.61
N TRP A 199 -10.21 -19.98 -16.10
CA TRP A 199 -9.96 -20.24 -14.68
C TRP A 199 -10.63 -19.16 -13.80
N LEU A 200 -10.47 -17.89 -14.14
CA LEU A 200 -11.10 -16.78 -13.41
C LEU A 200 -12.63 -16.89 -13.41
N LEU A 201 -13.21 -17.19 -14.58
CA LEU A 201 -14.66 -17.33 -14.70
C LEU A 201 -15.19 -18.56 -13.96
N ALA A 202 -14.44 -19.63 -13.85
CA ALA A 202 -14.82 -20.80 -13.08
C ALA A 202 -14.72 -20.54 -11.56
N ASN A 203 -13.60 -19.99 -11.09
CA ASN A 203 -13.21 -20.03 -9.68
C ASN A 203 -13.52 -18.75 -8.89
N ILE A 204 -13.59 -17.55 -9.50
CA ILE A 204 -13.85 -16.32 -8.74
C ILE A 204 -15.32 -16.19 -8.34
N PRO A 205 -15.69 -16.12 -7.06
CA PRO A 205 -17.07 -16.11 -6.57
C PRO A 205 -17.68 -14.71 -6.64
N MET A 206 -17.95 -14.24 -7.87
CA MET A 206 -18.62 -12.98 -8.16
C MET A 206 -19.54 -13.11 -9.38
N ASP A 207 -20.27 -12.04 -9.72
CA ASP A 207 -21.08 -11.97 -10.94
C ASP A 207 -20.23 -12.27 -12.18
N LYS A 208 -20.47 -13.43 -12.80
CA LYS A 208 -19.67 -13.93 -13.94
C LYS A 208 -19.88 -13.09 -15.22
N VAL A 209 -21.06 -12.47 -15.37
CA VAL A 209 -21.34 -11.57 -16.50
C VAL A 209 -20.49 -10.32 -16.40
N MET A 210 -20.42 -9.73 -15.21
CA MET A 210 -19.60 -8.55 -14.99
C MET A 210 -18.11 -8.85 -15.13
N LEU A 211 -17.65 -9.97 -14.56
CA LEU A 211 -16.26 -10.40 -14.70
C LEU A 211 -15.87 -10.60 -16.16
N ARG A 212 -16.69 -11.35 -16.93
CA ARG A 212 -16.44 -11.59 -18.36
C ARG A 212 -16.36 -10.29 -19.17
N LYS A 213 -17.24 -9.33 -18.88
CA LYS A 213 -17.21 -8.02 -19.54
C LYS A 213 -15.89 -7.29 -19.33
N TRP A 214 -15.36 -7.28 -18.12
CA TRP A 214 -14.07 -6.62 -17.83
C TRP A 214 -12.87 -7.35 -18.40
N LEU A 215 -12.89 -8.67 -18.41
CA LEU A 215 -11.81 -9.48 -18.99
C LEU A 215 -11.74 -9.32 -20.50
N LYS A 216 -12.89 -9.21 -21.17
CA LYS A 216 -13.00 -9.14 -22.64
C LYS A 216 -13.20 -7.73 -23.19
N CYS A 217 -12.97 -6.65 -22.40
CA CYS A 217 -13.23 -5.29 -22.86
C CYS A 217 -12.22 -4.76 -23.91
N GLY A 218 -11.09 -5.44 -24.10
CA GLY A 218 -10.04 -5.04 -25.02
C GLY A 218 -9.32 -3.75 -24.61
N TYR A 219 -8.41 -3.28 -25.46
CA TYR A 219 -7.69 -2.03 -25.22
C TYR A 219 -7.44 -1.27 -26.54
N ILE A 220 -7.31 0.06 -26.41
CA ILE A 220 -6.94 0.94 -27.51
C ILE A 220 -5.48 1.34 -27.34
N PHE A 221 -4.69 1.11 -28.39
CA PHE A 221 -3.32 1.56 -28.52
C PHE A 221 -3.09 2.15 -29.92
N GLN A 222 -2.52 3.35 -29.98
CA GLN A 222 -2.28 4.06 -31.26
C GLN A 222 -3.56 4.14 -32.16
N LYS A 223 -4.70 4.44 -31.52
CA LYS A 223 -6.03 4.52 -32.17
C LYS A 223 -6.57 3.20 -32.74
N LYS A 224 -5.90 2.06 -32.53
CA LYS A 224 -6.37 0.73 -32.94
C LYS A 224 -6.89 -0.04 -31.74
N MET A 225 -7.96 -0.81 -31.96
CA MET A 225 -8.58 -1.70 -30.97
C MET A 225 -7.89 -3.06 -31.02
N PHE A 226 -7.58 -3.60 -29.83
CA PHE A 226 -7.01 -4.94 -29.66
C PHE A 226 -7.86 -5.73 -28.68
N PRO A 227 -8.15 -7.00 -28.95
CA PRO A 227 -8.85 -7.88 -28.00
C PRO A 227 -7.95 -8.21 -26.80
N THR A 228 -8.57 -8.69 -25.72
CA THR A 228 -7.92 -9.31 -24.57
C THR A 228 -8.38 -10.76 -24.49
N GLU A 229 -7.47 -11.71 -24.65
CA GLU A 229 -7.76 -13.15 -24.65
C GLU A 229 -7.39 -13.80 -23.31
N GLU A 230 -6.41 -13.25 -22.63
CA GLU A 230 -5.92 -13.68 -21.33
C GLU A 230 -5.54 -12.48 -20.43
N GLY A 231 -5.29 -12.74 -19.19
CA GLY A 231 -4.80 -11.76 -18.22
C GLY A 231 -5.86 -10.86 -17.62
N THR A 232 -5.42 -10.03 -16.70
CA THR A 232 -6.23 -8.97 -16.08
C THR A 232 -5.55 -7.62 -16.29
N PRO A 233 -6.31 -6.53 -16.53
CA PRO A 233 -5.70 -5.25 -16.88
C PRO A 233 -4.80 -4.73 -15.74
N GLN A 234 -3.51 -4.48 -16.04
CA GLN A 234 -2.64 -3.75 -15.13
C GLN A 234 -3.10 -2.29 -15.04
N GLY A 235 -3.80 -1.95 -13.96
CA GLY A 235 -4.43 -0.64 -13.73
C GLY A 235 -5.91 -0.73 -13.38
N GLY A 236 -6.53 -1.89 -13.52
CA GLY A 236 -7.86 -2.17 -12.99
C GLY A 236 -7.87 -2.22 -11.46
N ILE A 237 -8.91 -1.67 -10.83
CA ILE A 237 -9.03 -1.63 -9.36
C ILE A 237 -9.22 -3.02 -8.76
N ILE A 238 -9.88 -3.92 -9.49
CA ILE A 238 -10.18 -5.28 -9.03
C ILE A 238 -9.05 -6.28 -9.34
N SER A 239 -8.21 -6.00 -10.35
CA SER A 239 -7.19 -6.91 -10.85
C SER A 239 -6.20 -7.43 -9.78
N PRO A 240 -5.73 -6.62 -8.82
CA PRO A 240 -4.85 -7.13 -7.76
C PRO A 240 -5.51 -8.19 -6.87
N THR A 241 -6.82 -8.08 -6.62
CA THR A 241 -7.56 -9.07 -5.83
C THR A 241 -7.79 -10.34 -6.64
N LEU A 242 -8.09 -10.22 -7.93
CA LEU A 242 -8.23 -11.37 -8.83
C LEU A 242 -6.91 -12.16 -8.90
N ALA A 243 -5.78 -11.47 -9.11
CA ALA A 243 -4.46 -12.09 -9.12
C ALA A 243 -4.11 -12.80 -7.79
N ASN A 244 -4.44 -12.19 -6.65
CA ASN A 244 -4.24 -12.86 -5.36
C ASN A 244 -5.08 -14.13 -5.24
N MET A 245 -6.38 -14.06 -5.59
CA MET A 245 -7.26 -15.23 -5.54
C MET A 245 -6.82 -16.35 -6.49
N THR A 246 -6.21 -16.00 -7.62
CA THR A 246 -5.60 -16.98 -8.54
C THR A 246 -4.42 -17.70 -7.89
N LEU A 247 -3.64 -17.02 -7.08
CA LEU A 247 -2.43 -17.55 -6.44
C LEU A 247 -2.69 -18.15 -5.04
N ASP A 248 -3.86 -17.92 -4.45
CA ASP A 248 -4.23 -18.49 -3.16
C ASP A 248 -4.53 -19.99 -3.29
N GLY A 249 -4.27 -20.72 -2.20
CA GLY A 249 -4.38 -22.18 -2.11
C GLY A 249 -3.05 -22.90 -2.22
N LEU A 250 -2.01 -22.29 -2.78
CA LEU A 250 -0.67 -22.90 -2.87
C LEU A 250 -0.10 -23.22 -1.48
N GLN A 251 -0.30 -22.33 -0.50
CA GLN A 251 0.16 -22.58 0.89
C GLN A 251 -0.49 -23.82 1.48
N LYS A 252 -1.78 -24.03 1.22
CA LYS A 252 -2.50 -25.21 1.70
C LYS A 252 -2.00 -26.49 1.06
N ILE A 253 -1.81 -26.51 -0.27
CA ILE A 253 -1.28 -27.67 -1.00
C ILE A 253 0.09 -28.08 -0.44
N LEU A 254 0.99 -27.10 -0.24
CA LEU A 254 2.31 -27.35 0.34
C LEU A 254 2.21 -27.86 1.78
N ALA A 255 1.35 -27.27 2.60
CA ALA A 255 1.17 -27.68 4.00
C ALA A 255 0.56 -29.09 4.11
N ASP A 256 -0.35 -29.45 3.21
CA ASP A 256 -0.98 -30.78 3.19
C ASP A 256 -0.01 -31.87 2.70
N LYS A 257 0.82 -31.58 1.70
CA LYS A 257 1.79 -32.54 1.16
C LYS A 257 3.02 -32.74 2.07
N TYR A 258 3.52 -31.66 2.68
CA TYR A 258 4.74 -31.67 3.48
C TYR A 258 4.48 -31.52 4.98
N LYS A 259 3.54 -32.30 5.48
CA LYS A 259 3.22 -32.36 6.92
C LYS A 259 4.40 -32.88 7.74
N ARG A 260 4.41 -32.50 9.01
CA ARG A 260 5.31 -33.10 10.00
C ARG A 260 4.98 -34.59 10.14
N ILE A 261 5.99 -35.44 9.95
CA ILE A 261 5.85 -36.90 10.00
C ILE A 261 6.52 -37.42 11.26
N HIS A 262 5.86 -38.37 11.92
CA HIS A 262 6.43 -39.20 12.99
C HIS A 262 6.92 -40.48 12.39
N ARG A 263 8.22 -40.72 12.42
CA ARG A 263 8.82 -41.95 11.89
C ARG A 263 9.85 -42.48 12.90
N GLY A 264 9.65 -43.75 13.38
CA GLY A 264 10.59 -44.38 14.29
C GLY A 264 10.89 -43.61 15.58
N GLY A 265 9.89 -43.01 16.23
CA GLY A 265 10.07 -42.22 17.45
C GLY A 265 10.71 -40.84 17.25
N LYS A 266 11.05 -40.46 16.01
CA LYS A 266 11.63 -39.15 15.66
C LYS A 266 10.65 -38.29 14.86
N HIS A 267 10.56 -37.02 15.21
CA HIS A 267 9.81 -36.03 14.43
C HIS A 267 10.65 -35.55 13.26
N TYR A 268 10.19 -35.80 12.06
CA TYR A 268 10.75 -35.21 10.85
C TYR A 268 9.82 -34.15 10.30
N SER A 269 10.35 -32.97 10.01
CA SER A 269 9.61 -31.90 9.33
C SER A 269 10.45 -31.37 8.17
N PRO A 270 9.95 -31.43 6.93
CA PRO A 270 10.66 -30.86 5.78
C PRO A 270 10.72 -29.32 5.81
N MET A 271 10.08 -28.68 6.80
CA MET A 271 10.08 -27.22 7.06
C MET A 271 9.69 -26.39 5.82
N VAL A 272 8.71 -26.90 5.08
CA VAL A 272 8.19 -26.19 3.90
C VAL A 272 7.25 -25.07 4.35
N ASN A 273 7.60 -23.84 4.01
CA ASN A 273 6.79 -22.66 4.30
C ASN A 273 6.74 -21.75 3.07
N LEU A 274 5.56 -21.22 2.76
CA LEU A 274 5.36 -20.22 1.72
C LEU A 274 5.24 -18.83 2.36
N VAL A 275 5.93 -17.83 1.80
CA VAL A 275 5.69 -16.40 2.07
C VAL A 275 5.53 -15.69 0.74
N ARG A 276 4.38 -15.04 0.52
CA ARG A 276 4.02 -14.43 -0.76
C ARG A 276 3.66 -12.96 -0.61
N TYR A 277 4.13 -12.15 -1.52
CA TYR A 277 3.72 -10.76 -1.67
C TYR A 277 3.35 -10.47 -3.14
N ALA A 278 2.07 -10.60 -3.47
CA ALA A 278 1.55 -10.57 -4.85
C ALA A 278 2.18 -11.70 -5.69
N ASP A 279 2.91 -11.35 -6.75
CA ASP A 279 3.63 -12.24 -7.66
C ASP A 279 5.02 -12.66 -7.17
N ASP A 280 5.60 -11.93 -6.21
CA ASP A 280 6.86 -12.30 -5.57
C ASP A 280 6.61 -13.30 -4.43
N PHE A 281 7.28 -14.45 -4.40
CA PHE A 281 7.14 -15.40 -3.31
C PHE A 281 8.44 -16.15 -3.01
N ILE A 282 8.53 -16.67 -1.80
CA ILE A 282 9.58 -17.60 -1.40
C ILE A 282 8.97 -18.86 -0.80
N ILE A 283 9.64 -19.99 -1.01
CA ILE A 283 9.33 -21.26 -0.34
C ILE A 283 10.60 -21.76 0.34
N THR A 284 10.49 -22.09 1.62
CA THR A 284 11.61 -22.64 2.40
C THR A 284 11.54 -24.14 2.47
N CYS A 285 12.68 -24.83 2.58
CA CYS A 285 12.78 -26.26 2.86
C CYS A 285 14.10 -26.59 3.54
N GLU A 286 14.15 -27.70 4.29
CA GLU A 286 15.39 -28.21 4.87
C GLU A 286 16.36 -28.70 3.78
N ASN A 287 15.87 -29.39 2.74
CA ASN A 287 16.67 -30.02 1.70
C ASN A 287 16.54 -29.31 0.35
N ARG A 288 17.67 -29.12 -0.34
CA ARG A 288 17.72 -28.53 -1.68
C ARG A 288 17.03 -29.41 -2.71
N GLU A 289 17.28 -30.72 -2.66
CA GLU A 289 16.73 -31.68 -3.64
C GLU A 289 15.20 -31.70 -3.63
N THR A 290 14.58 -31.64 -2.45
CA THR A 290 13.12 -31.56 -2.30
C THR A 290 12.57 -30.28 -2.96
N LEU A 291 13.28 -29.13 -2.82
CA LEU A 291 12.89 -27.90 -3.53
C LEU A 291 12.97 -28.05 -5.05
N GLU A 292 14.02 -28.69 -5.55
CA GLU A 292 14.31 -28.76 -6.97
C GLU A 292 13.47 -29.85 -7.68
N LYS A 293 13.39 -31.06 -7.10
CA LYS A 293 12.77 -32.21 -7.73
C LYS A 293 11.29 -32.38 -7.45
N GLU A 294 10.78 -31.82 -6.34
CA GLU A 294 9.38 -32.00 -5.92
C GLU A 294 8.59 -30.69 -5.85
N ILE A 295 9.11 -29.67 -5.12
CA ILE A 295 8.36 -28.45 -4.85
C ILE A 295 8.29 -27.56 -6.09
N LYS A 296 9.40 -27.35 -6.79
CA LYS A 296 9.42 -26.53 -8.01
C LYS A 296 8.49 -27.07 -9.11
N PRO A 297 8.48 -28.39 -9.43
CA PRO A 297 7.51 -28.96 -10.36
C PRO A 297 6.06 -28.82 -9.90
N LEU A 298 5.76 -29.06 -8.61
CA LEU A 298 4.43 -28.89 -8.04
C LEU A 298 3.93 -27.45 -8.17
N VAL A 299 4.81 -26.47 -7.90
CA VAL A 299 4.47 -25.06 -8.10
C VAL A 299 4.25 -24.73 -9.57
N ALA A 300 5.05 -25.30 -10.47
CA ALA A 300 4.88 -25.10 -11.92
C ALA A 300 3.54 -25.67 -12.41
N GLU A 301 3.15 -26.84 -11.95
CA GLU A 301 1.83 -27.45 -12.25
C GLU A 301 0.68 -26.58 -11.72
N PHE A 302 0.76 -26.16 -10.45
CA PHE A 302 -0.21 -25.23 -9.86
C PHE A 302 -0.37 -23.94 -10.66
N MET A 303 0.72 -23.38 -11.18
CA MET A 303 0.70 -22.18 -12.01
C MET A 303 0.12 -22.47 -13.40
N ALA A 304 0.48 -23.60 -14.02
CA ALA A 304 0.02 -23.97 -15.35
C ALA A 304 -1.50 -24.12 -15.45
N GLU A 305 -2.16 -24.72 -14.45
CA GLU A 305 -3.64 -24.77 -14.35
C GLU A 305 -4.31 -23.39 -14.44
N ARG A 306 -3.57 -22.34 -14.08
CA ARG A 306 -4.04 -20.95 -14.02
C ARG A 306 -3.59 -20.11 -15.21
N GLY A 307 -2.95 -20.75 -16.20
CA GLY A 307 -2.36 -20.08 -17.36
C GLY A 307 -1.06 -19.34 -17.05
N LEU A 308 -0.43 -19.63 -15.90
CA LEU A 308 0.78 -18.93 -15.44
C LEU A 308 2.01 -19.80 -15.60
N THR A 309 3.18 -19.16 -15.78
CA THR A 309 4.48 -19.85 -15.86
C THR A 309 5.48 -19.20 -14.93
N LEU A 310 6.36 -20.00 -14.32
CA LEU A 310 7.49 -19.50 -13.56
C LEU A 310 8.54 -18.86 -14.48
N SER A 311 9.19 -17.81 -14.02
CA SER A 311 10.34 -17.22 -14.71
C SER A 311 11.58 -18.06 -14.41
N GLU A 312 12.09 -18.84 -15.36
CA GLU A 312 13.29 -19.66 -15.16
C GLU A 312 14.51 -18.83 -14.76
N GLU A 313 14.70 -17.68 -15.40
CA GLU A 313 15.83 -16.77 -15.12
C GLU A 313 15.83 -16.21 -13.68
N LYS A 314 14.65 -16.12 -13.03
CA LYS A 314 14.50 -15.50 -11.74
C LYS A 314 14.05 -16.46 -10.64
N THR A 315 13.75 -17.69 -10.99
CA THR A 315 13.42 -18.75 -10.02
C THR A 315 14.69 -19.46 -9.62
N VAL A 316 15.22 -19.08 -8.45
CA VAL A 316 16.54 -19.53 -7.98
C VAL A 316 16.42 -20.23 -6.63
N ILE A 317 17.24 -21.24 -6.39
CA ILE A 317 17.37 -21.90 -5.09
C ILE A 317 18.64 -21.42 -4.41
N THR A 318 18.49 -20.74 -3.27
CA THR A 318 19.58 -20.09 -2.54
C THR A 318 19.72 -20.68 -1.13
N ASN A 319 20.95 -20.79 -0.63
CA ASN A 319 21.19 -21.12 0.78
C ASN A 319 21.07 -19.86 1.65
N ILE A 320 20.48 -19.99 2.84
CA ILE A 320 20.28 -18.84 3.74
C ILE A 320 21.60 -18.18 4.18
N ASN A 321 22.71 -18.93 4.17
CA ASN A 321 24.03 -18.38 4.50
C ASN A 321 24.60 -17.48 3.37
N ASP A 322 24.16 -17.70 2.12
CA ASP A 322 24.48 -16.82 1.00
C ASP A 322 23.55 -15.61 0.97
N GLY A 323 22.33 -15.80 1.46
CA GLY A 323 21.29 -14.79 1.57
C GLY A 323 20.55 -14.57 0.26
N PHE A 324 19.33 -14.04 0.38
CA PHE A 324 18.44 -13.76 -0.76
C PHE A 324 17.82 -12.37 -0.64
N ASP A 325 17.34 -11.86 -1.78
CA ASP A 325 16.73 -10.54 -1.87
C ASP A 325 15.20 -10.64 -1.96
N PHE A 326 14.48 -10.15 -0.96
CA PHE A 326 13.02 -10.14 -0.95
C PHE A 326 12.47 -8.76 -0.57
N LEU A 327 11.60 -8.20 -1.41
CA LEU A 327 10.94 -6.90 -1.20
C LEU A 327 11.93 -5.75 -0.88
N GLY A 328 13.10 -5.77 -1.50
CA GLY A 328 14.13 -4.76 -1.29
C GLY A 328 15.00 -4.96 -0.05
N PHE A 329 14.78 -6.03 0.70
CA PHE A 329 15.63 -6.46 1.81
C PHE A 329 16.48 -7.65 1.39
N ASN A 330 17.75 -7.64 1.75
CA ASN A 330 18.62 -8.81 1.75
C ASN A 330 18.46 -9.52 3.10
N ILE A 331 18.05 -10.77 3.07
CA ILE A 331 17.83 -11.63 4.23
C ILE A 331 18.91 -12.69 4.23
N ARG A 332 19.79 -12.67 5.24
CA ARG A 332 20.96 -13.53 5.29
C ARG A 332 21.27 -13.95 6.71
N LYS A 333 21.72 -15.20 6.89
CA LYS A 333 22.19 -15.74 8.15
C LYS A 333 23.72 -15.58 8.26
N TYR A 334 24.17 -15.04 9.36
CA TYR A 334 25.58 -14.87 9.70
C TYR A 334 25.84 -15.68 10.98
N GLY A 335 26.35 -16.88 10.82
CA GLY A 335 26.44 -17.84 11.93
C GLY A 335 25.06 -18.16 12.52
N ARG A 336 24.80 -17.73 13.74
CA ARG A 336 23.50 -17.96 14.42
C ARG A 336 22.47 -16.82 14.22
N GLU A 337 22.91 -15.67 13.72
CA GLU A 337 22.05 -14.48 13.61
C GLU A 337 21.52 -14.29 12.20
N LEU A 338 20.21 -14.08 12.08
CA LEU A 338 19.56 -13.69 10.83
C LEU A 338 19.45 -12.16 10.78
N LEU A 339 20.05 -11.55 9.76
CA LEU A 339 19.97 -10.12 9.54
C LEU A 339 19.12 -9.79 8.30
N THR A 340 18.30 -8.76 8.43
CA THR A 340 17.54 -8.16 7.33
C THR A 340 18.09 -6.77 7.06
N LYS A 341 18.73 -6.55 5.90
CA LYS A 341 19.37 -5.29 5.51
C LYS A 341 18.77 -4.77 4.20
N PRO A 342 18.86 -3.46 3.89
CA PRO A 342 18.56 -2.98 2.54
C PRO A 342 19.43 -3.69 1.50
N THR A 343 18.88 -4.05 0.35
CA THR A 343 19.70 -4.60 -0.74
C THR A 343 20.67 -3.55 -1.28
N LYS A 344 21.83 -3.98 -1.76
CA LYS A 344 22.81 -3.09 -2.43
C LYS A 344 22.17 -2.33 -3.59
N LYS A 345 21.26 -2.98 -4.31
CA LYS A 345 20.46 -2.38 -5.40
C LYS A 345 19.54 -1.27 -4.90
N ALA A 346 18.90 -1.45 -3.75
CA ALA A 346 18.04 -0.43 -3.14
C ALA A 346 18.84 0.77 -2.65
N GLU A 347 19.99 0.55 -2.00
CA GLU A 347 20.92 1.61 -1.60
C GLU A 347 21.41 2.43 -2.81
N LYS A 348 21.89 1.75 -3.86
CA LYS A 348 22.34 2.39 -5.11
C LYS A 348 21.23 3.25 -5.72
N ARG A 349 20.03 2.70 -5.89
CA ARG A 349 18.87 3.42 -6.45
C ARG A 349 18.46 4.63 -5.60
N PHE A 350 18.50 4.51 -4.29
CA PHE A 350 18.24 5.64 -3.39
C PHE A 350 19.25 6.77 -3.62
N MET A 351 20.54 6.44 -3.62
CA MET A 351 21.60 7.43 -3.84
C MET A 351 21.57 8.06 -5.24
N GLU A 352 21.26 7.29 -6.25
CA GLU A 352 21.04 7.83 -7.62
C GLU A 352 19.91 8.86 -7.63
N ASN A 353 18.80 8.58 -6.93
CA ASN A 353 17.67 9.48 -6.83
C ASN A 353 18.01 10.77 -6.03
N ILE A 354 18.79 10.65 -4.95
CA ILE A 354 19.33 11.79 -4.20
C ILE A 354 20.23 12.64 -5.12
N ARG A 355 21.22 12.01 -5.76
CA ARG A 355 22.17 12.70 -6.67
C ARG A 355 21.46 13.38 -7.84
N LYS A 356 20.45 12.72 -8.44
CA LYS A 356 19.63 13.32 -9.50
C LYS A 356 18.90 14.56 -9.01
N THR A 357 18.36 14.52 -7.79
CA THR A 357 17.67 15.68 -7.18
C THR A 357 18.64 16.83 -6.93
N VAL A 358 19.81 16.55 -6.35
CA VAL A 358 20.83 17.58 -6.09
C VAL A 358 21.36 18.18 -7.38
N LYS A 359 21.69 17.35 -8.39
CA LYS A 359 22.21 17.81 -9.69
C LYS A 359 21.18 18.59 -10.51
N GLY A 360 19.90 18.20 -10.47
CA GLY A 360 18.82 18.88 -11.18
C GLY A 360 18.43 20.23 -10.57
N ASN A 361 18.86 20.51 -9.32
CA ASN A 361 18.48 21.71 -8.58
C ASN A 361 19.71 22.56 -8.17
N LYS A 362 20.60 22.85 -9.12
CA LYS A 362 21.86 23.59 -8.87
C LYS A 362 21.61 25.01 -8.38
N GLY A 363 20.62 25.71 -8.93
CA GLY A 363 20.29 27.11 -8.63
C GLY A 363 19.24 27.31 -7.52
N CYS A 364 18.59 26.26 -7.02
CA CYS A 364 17.49 26.40 -6.06
C CYS A 364 17.95 26.92 -4.69
N LYS A 365 17.01 27.56 -3.95
CA LYS A 365 17.24 27.93 -2.54
C LYS A 365 17.51 26.68 -1.70
N GLN A 366 18.41 26.80 -0.70
CA GLN A 366 18.75 25.71 0.22
C GLN A 366 17.52 25.08 0.89
N GLU A 367 16.60 25.91 1.31
CA GLU A 367 15.32 25.49 1.90
C GLU A 367 14.53 24.53 0.98
N SER A 368 14.38 24.92 -0.29
CA SER A 368 13.66 24.10 -1.28
C SER A 368 14.33 22.75 -1.50
N LEU A 369 15.68 22.74 -1.57
CA LEU A 369 16.45 21.50 -1.68
C LEU A 369 16.23 20.59 -0.46
N ILE A 370 16.30 21.14 0.75
CA ILE A 370 16.05 20.39 2.00
C ILE A 370 14.64 19.78 2.00
N ARG A 371 13.61 20.53 1.59
CA ARG A 371 12.23 20.01 1.52
C ARG A 371 12.11 18.83 0.54
N MET A 372 12.74 18.91 -0.62
CA MET A 372 12.73 17.83 -1.60
C MET A 372 13.48 16.58 -1.10
N LEU A 373 14.64 16.76 -0.50
CA LEU A 373 15.44 15.66 0.04
C LEU A 373 14.79 15.01 1.26
N ASN A 374 14.24 15.79 2.18
CA ASN A 374 13.57 15.27 3.38
C ASN A 374 12.39 14.35 3.05
N ARG A 375 11.64 14.60 1.97
CA ARG A 375 10.57 13.68 1.55
C ARG A 375 11.14 12.32 1.16
N LYS A 376 12.25 12.30 0.41
CA LYS A 376 12.91 11.05 -0.03
C LYS A 376 13.56 10.30 1.12
N ILE A 377 14.30 11.02 1.99
CA ILE A 377 14.95 10.48 3.18
C ILE A 377 13.91 9.87 4.13
N ARG A 378 12.79 10.59 4.35
CA ARG A 378 11.71 10.11 5.23
C ARG A 378 11.08 8.82 4.70
N GLY A 379 10.75 8.78 3.41
CA GLY A 379 10.15 7.58 2.79
C GLY A 379 11.07 6.37 2.87
N TRP A 380 12.35 6.53 2.53
CA TRP A 380 13.34 5.45 2.55
C TRP A 380 13.68 5.00 3.97
N GLY A 381 13.94 5.95 4.88
CA GLY A 381 14.23 5.66 6.29
C GLY A 381 13.09 4.94 7.00
N ALA A 382 11.85 5.41 6.82
CA ALA A 382 10.66 4.78 7.41
C ALA A 382 10.41 3.35 6.89
N TYR A 383 10.75 3.07 5.62
CA TYR A 383 10.62 1.73 5.05
C TYR A 383 11.61 0.74 5.66
N TYR A 384 12.88 1.16 5.84
CA TYR A 384 13.95 0.26 6.25
C TYR A 384 14.24 0.23 7.77
N GLN A 385 13.71 1.16 8.58
CA GLN A 385 14.01 1.28 10.02
C GLN A 385 13.73 0.03 10.88
N HIS A 386 13.02 -0.95 10.33
CA HIS A 386 12.67 -2.20 11.01
C HIS A 386 13.71 -3.32 10.81
N GLY A 387 14.76 -3.07 10.05
CA GLY A 387 15.85 -3.99 9.77
C GLY A 387 17.17 -3.60 10.47
N ALA A 388 18.21 -4.39 10.26
CA ALA A 388 19.57 -4.13 10.71
C ALA A 388 20.25 -3.07 9.80
N THR A 389 19.87 -1.81 9.94
CA THR A 389 20.14 -0.74 8.96
C THR A 389 21.16 0.29 9.42
N ARG A 390 21.69 0.19 10.63
CA ARG A 390 22.58 1.21 11.23
C ARG A 390 23.74 1.59 10.28
N ASP A 391 24.49 0.60 9.80
CA ASP A 391 25.66 0.83 8.95
C ASP A 391 25.25 1.38 7.57
N SER A 392 24.14 0.86 7.02
CA SER A 392 23.57 1.35 5.75
C SER A 392 23.16 2.81 5.88
N PHE A 393 22.50 3.20 6.95
CA PHE A 393 22.07 4.58 7.20
C PHE A 393 23.25 5.52 7.36
N GLN A 394 24.28 5.12 8.09
CA GLN A 394 25.50 5.92 8.24
C GLN A 394 26.23 6.12 6.91
N ARG A 395 26.37 5.05 6.11
CA ARG A 395 26.96 5.17 4.76
C ARG A 395 26.16 6.10 3.85
N MET A 396 24.83 6.00 3.89
CA MET A 396 23.96 6.86 3.07
C MET A 396 24.02 8.32 3.52
N ASP A 397 24.03 8.59 4.83
CA ASP A 397 24.18 9.94 5.38
C ASP A 397 25.48 10.59 4.92
N ASN A 398 26.60 9.84 4.95
CA ASN A 398 27.89 10.34 4.44
C ASN A 398 27.83 10.65 2.93
N GLN A 399 27.24 9.78 2.14
CA GLN A 399 27.12 10.02 0.70
C GLN A 399 26.20 11.20 0.35
N ILE A 400 25.15 11.41 1.15
CA ILE A 400 24.28 12.59 1.03
C ILE A 400 25.09 13.85 1.36
N TYR A 401 25.87 13.83 2.45
CA TYR A 401 26.76 14.92 2.82
C TYR A 401 27.72 15.27 1.68
N LEU A 402 28.42 14.28 1.13
CA LEU A 402 29.35 14.50 0.00
C LEU A 402 28.67 15.12 -1.23
N SER A 403 27.45 14.66 -1.53
CA SER A 403 26.66 15.20 -2.63
C SER A 403 26.28 16.67 -2.43
N LEU A 404 25.92 17.04 -1.20
CA LEU A 404 25.58 18.42 -0.82
C LEU A 404 26.82 19.31 -0.73
N TRP A 405 27.94 18.76 -0.27
CA TRP A 405 29.21 19.47 -0.27
C TRP A 405 29.63 19.88 -1.70
N GLN A 406 29.54 18.95 -2.64
CA GLN A 406 29.80 19.24 -4.05
C GLN A 406 28.82 20.28 -4.64
N TRP A 407 27.55 20.22 -4.24
CA TRP A 407 26.55 21.21 -4.66
C TRP A 407 26.91 22.61 -4.12
N ALA A 408 27.27 22.73 -2.85
CA ALA A 408 27.65 23.99 -2.22
C ALA A 408 28.97 24.56 -2.81
N LYS A 409 29.97 23.71 -3.04
CA LYS A 409 31.26 24.09 -3.64
C LYS A 409 31.08 24.63 -5.06
N ARG A 410 30.26 23.98 -5.88
CA ARG A 410 30.01 24.47 -7.26
C ARG A 410 29.25 25.79 -7.28
N ARG A 411 28.43 26.04 -6.29
CA ARG A 411 27.67 27.29 -6.18
C ARG A 411 28.54 28.49 -5.76
N HIS A 412 29.63 28.22 -5.06
CA HIS A 412 30.56 29.24 -4.55
C HIS A 412 32.00 28.83 -4.86
N SER A 413 32.33 28.74 -6.16
CA SER A 413 33.64 28.30 -6.64
C SER A 413 34.80 29.18 -6.16
N LYS A 414 34.56 30.49 -5.96
CA LYS A 414 35.55 31.48 -5.52
C LYS A 414 35.65 31.59 -3.97
N LYS A 415 34.87 30.80 -3.19
CA LYS A 415 34.89 30.86 -1.72
C LYS A 415 35.61 29.67 -1.10
N GLY A 416 36.34 29.91 -0.01
CA GLY A 416 37.07 28.87 0.71
C GLY A 416 36.15 27.85 1.43
N LYS A 417 36.68 26.69 1.75
CA LYS A 417 35.95 25.58 2.39
C LYS A 417 35.29 26.00 3.72
N ARG A 418 35.98 26.80 4.55
CA ARG A 418 35.47 27.28 5.85
C ARG A 418 34.24 28.19 5.66
N TRP A 419 34.26 29.09 4.69
CA TRP A 419 33.13 29.94 4.37
C TRP A 419 31.90 29.12 3.91
N ILE A 420 32.12 28.14 3.01
CA ILE A 420 31.07 27.25 2.53
C ILE A 420 30.45 26.45 3.69
N ALA A 421 31.29 25.92 4.58
CA ALA A 421 30.82 25.19 5.76
C ALA A 421 29.94 26.07 6.66
N ASN A 422 30.40 27.27 7.02
CA ASN A 422 29.65 28.19 7.88
C ASN A 422 28.36 28.69 7.25
N ARG A 423 28.31 28.80 5.89
CA ARG A 423 27.12 29.23 5.15
C ARG A 423 26.01 28.19 5.14
N TYR A 424 26.34 26.91 5.07
CA TYR A 424 25.37 25.85 4.79
C TYR A 424 25.17 24.85 5.92
N TRP A 425 26.15 24.69 6.81
CA TRP A 425 26.11 23.78 7.95
C TRP A 425 26.15 24.57 9.25
N HIS A 426 25.25 24.24 10.16
CA HIS A 426 25.10 24.94 11.43
C HIS A 426 25.13 23.97 12.61
N ASN A 427 25.52 24.49 13.78
CA ASN A 427 25.37 23.75 15.03
C ASN A 427 23.90 23.79 15.46
N ILE A 428 23.25 22.64 15.48
CA ILE A 428 21.85 22.52 15.88
C ILE A 428 21.73 21.40 16.89
N ARG A 429 21.31 21.75 18.09
CA ARG A 429 21.14 20.78 19.20
C ARG A 429 22.39 19.94 19.43
N GLY A 430 23.57 20.56 19.47
CA GLY A 430 24.86 19.90 19.69
C GLY A 430 25.48 19.23 18.45
N ASN A 431 24.76 19.15 17.32
CA ASN A 431 25.29 18.59 16.09
C ASN A 431 25.88 19.71 15.21
N LYS A 432 27.23 19.82 15.19
CA LYS A 432 27.98 20.89 14.50
C LYS A 432 27.85 20.88 12.97
N TRP A 433 27.50 19.75 12.35
CA TRP A 433 27.46 19.56 10.90
C TRP A 433 26.06 19.27 10.38
N THR A 434 25.08 20.13 10.74
CA THR A 434 23.71 20.00 10.25
C THR A 434 23.46 20.92 9.06
N PHE A 435 23.18 20.35 7.89
CA PHE A 435 22.78 21.12 6.71
C PHE A 435 21.39 21.73 6.96
N ALA A 436 21.32 23.06 7.10
CA ALA A 436 20.11 23.73 7.53
C ALA A 436 19.97 25.14 6.94
N ALA A 437 18.74 25.54 6.67
CA ALA A 437 18.39 26.86 6.18
C ALA A 437 17.50 27.59 7.17
N LYS A 438 17.82 28.84 7.47
CA LYS A 438 16.92 29.78 8.14
C LYS A 438 15.99 30.38 7.10
N PHE A 439 14.71 30.52 7.41
CA PHE A 439 13.73 31.14 6.54
C PHE A 439 12.65 31.85 7.38
N LYS A 440 12.04 32.88 6.82
CA LYS A 440 10.91 33.57 7.43
C LYS A 440 9.61 32.87 7.04
N LYS A 441 8.78 32.57 8.04
CA LYS A 441 7.40 32.11 7.82
C LYS A 441 6.53 33.24 7.27
N SER A 442 5.35 32.91 6.77
CA SER A 442 4.35 33.89 6.32
C SER A 442 3.94 34.91 7.39
N ASN A 443 4.09 34.57 8.67
CA ASN A 443 3.84 35.44 9.82
C ASN A 443 5.07 36.24 10.28
N GLY A 444 6.10 36.38 9.44
CA GLY A 444 7.32 37.12 9.74
C GLY A 444 8.30 36.44 10.71
N LYS A 445 7.90 35.40 11.44
CA LYS A 445 8.76 34.69 12.39
C LYS A 445 9.83 33.88 11.67
N GLU A 446 11.07 33.96 12.17
CA GLU A 446 12.16 33.12 11.70
C GLU A 446 11.91 31.66 12.11
N ASP A 447 12.18 30.74 11.19
CA ASP A 447 12.17 29.31 11.43
C ASP A 447 13.37 28.67 10.75
N GLN A 448 13.71 27.47 11.19
CA GLN A 448 14.87 26.75 10.69
C GLN A 448 14.47 25.38 10.17
N LEU A 449 14.82 25.10 8.92
CA LEU A 449 14.61 23.82 8.29
C LEU A 449 15.90 23.05 8.22
N THR A 450 15.91 21.84 8.79
CA THR A 450 17.08 20.95 8.84
C THR A 450 16.92 19.78 7.87
N LEU A 451 18.04 19.35 7.29
CA LEU A 451 18.10 18.09 6.58
C LEU A 451 18.01 16.94 7.58
N LEU A 452 17.17 15.97 7.30
CA LEU A 452 17.07 14.74 8.10
C LEU A 452 18.32 13.88 7.86
N LYS A 453 18.82 13.26 8.92
CA LYS A 453 19.84 12.21 8.87
C LYS A 453 19.16 10.87 9.10
N LEU A 454 19.42 9.89 8.24
CA LEU A 454 18.84 8.55 8.34
C LEU A 454 19.18 7.91 9.70
N SER A 455 20.45 7.94 10.07
CA SER A 455 20.97 7.27 11.28
C SER A 455 20.38 7.78 12.59
N SER A 456 20.08 9.08 12.69
CA SER A 456 19.53 9.70 13.91
C SER A 456 18.03 9.88 13.90
N THR A 457 17.42 10.01 12.71
CA THR A 457 15.96 10.23 12.57
C THR A 457 15.18 8.92 12.63
N PHE A 458 15.78 7.82 12.16
CA PHE A 458 15.15 6.51 12.05
C PHE A 458 15.93 5.45 12.87
N PRO A 459 15.86 5.49 14.21
CA PRO A 459 16.41 4.42 15.03
C PRO A 459 15.70 3.10 14.71
N PHE A 460 16.34 1.99 15.03
CA PHE A 460 15.69 0.67 14.91
C PHE A 460 14.36 0.66 15.67
N MET A 461 13.33 0.21 15.00
CA MET A 461 12.00 0.09 15.56
C MET A 461 11.49 -1.34 15.36
N PRO A 462 11.20 -2.08 16.45
CA PRO A 462 10.58 -3.40 16.33
C PRO A 462 9.27 -3.33 15.54
N TYR A 463 9.05 -4.30 14.66
CA TYR A 463 7.82 -4.38 13.87
C TYR A 463 6.87 -5.44 14.44
N THR A 464 5.65 -5.04 14.73
CA THR A 464 4.60 -5.97 15.14
C THR A 464 3.86 -6.47 13.91
N GLN A 465 4.09 -7.73 13.56
CA GLN A 465 3.46 -8.39 12.42
C GLN A 465 1.96 -8.56 12.62
N ILE A 466 1.19 -8.53 11.54
CA ILE A 466 -0.23 -8.92 11.57
C ILE A 466 -0.34 -10.44 11.78
N LYS A 467 -1.29 -10.87 12.60
CA LYS A 467 -1.62 -12.30 12.71
C LYS A 467 -2.28 -12.77 11.42
N GLY A 468 -1.86 -13.93 10.91
CA GLY A 468 -2.27 -14.43 9.59
C GLY A 468 -3.76 -14.70 9.45
N ASP A 469 -4.39 -15.14 10.54
CA ASP A 469 -5.80 -15.51 10.66
C ASP A 469 -6.76 -14.32 10.85
N MET A 470 -6.23 -13.11 11.11
CA MET A 470 -7.04 -11.93 11.34
C MET A 470 -7.61 -11.37 10.03
N ASN A 471 -8.94 -11.29 9.96
CA ASN A 471 -9.68 -10.78 8.81
C ASN A 471 -10.23 -9.37 9.11
N PRO A 472 -9.85 -8.31 8.36
CA PRO A 472 -10.28 -6.93 8.63
C PRO A 472 -11.77 -6.65 8.30
N PHE A 473 -12.47 -7.61 7.69
CA PHE A 473 -13.90 -7.54 7.42
C PHE A 473 -14.73 -8.30 8.46
N ASP A 474 -14.08 -9.03 9.37
CA ASP A 474 -14.74 -9.77 10.44
C ASP A 474 -14.96 -8.91 11.68
N ASN A 475 -16.16 -8.98 12.24
CA ASN A 475 -16.49 -8.28 13.48
C ASN A 475 -15.70 -8.83 14.69
N ASP A 476 -15.44 -10.12 14.73
CA ASP A 476 -14.72 -10.77 15.83
C ASP A 476 -13.26 -10.30 15.90
N CYS A 477 -12.70 -9.92 14.76
CA CYS A 477 -11.34 -9.36 14.67
C CYS A 477 -11.27 -7.86 14.97
N ARG A 478 -12.40 -7.18 15.19
CA ARG A 478 -12.48 -5.72 15.35
C ARG A 478 -11.64 -5.20 16.51
N LEU A 479 -11.65 -5.88 17.65
CA LEU A 479 -10.87 -5.50 18.82
C LEU A 479 -9.36 -5.53 18.51
N TYR A 480 -8.89 -6.61 17.88
CA TYR A 480 -7.50 -6.75 17.45
C TYR A 480 -7.04 -5.59 16.54
N PHE A 481 -7.81 -5.28 15.49
CA PHE A 481 -7.46 -4.18 14.59
C PHE A 481 -7.50 -2.81 15.27
N ASN A 482 -8.42 -2.59 16.19
CA ASN A 482 -8.47 -1.38 17.00
C ASN A 482 -7.22 -1.22 17.87
N GLN A 483 -6.81 -2.27 18.58
CA GLN A 483 -5.59 -2.26 19.40
C GLN A 483 -4.34 -2.04 18.53
N ARG A 484 -4.26 -2.72 17.39
CA ARG A 484 -3.15 -2.55 16.43
C ARG A 484 -3.09 -1.12 15.89
N MET A 485 -4.24 -0.51 15.58
CA MET A 485 -4.32 0.88 15.12
C MET A 485 -3.89 1.86 16.21
N LYS A 486 -4.33 1.67 17.46
CA LYS A 486 -3.90 2.46 18.61
C LYS A 486 -2.38 2.40 18.82
N ALA A 487 -1.81 1.21 18.76
CA ALA A 487 -0.36 1.02 18.89
C ALA A 487 0.41 1.75 17.77
N LYS A 488 -0.02 1.63 16.52
CA LYS A 488 0.58 2.35 15.39
C LYS A 488 0.43 3.87 15.54
N MET A 489 -0.75 4.33 16.01
CA MET A 489 -1.00 5.76 16.18
C MET A 489 -0.19 6.34 17.33
N LEU A 490 -0.02 5.62 18.44
CA LEU A 490 0.84 6.04 19.55
C LEU A 490 2.28 6.32 19.10
N VAL A 491 2.84 5.46 18.23
CA VAL A 491 4.15 5.69 17.62
C VAL A 491 4.14 6.97 16.76
N THR A 492 3.12 7.16 15.94
CA THR A 492 2.97 8.37 15.11
C THR A 492 2.87 9.64 15.96
N LEU A 493 2.20 9.56 17.11
CA LEU A 493 2.07 10.61 18.11
C LEU A 493 3.29 10.73 19.05
N LYS A 494 4.42 10.14 18.68
CA LYS A 494 5.70 10.19 19.44
C LYS A 494 5.59 9.68 20.88
N GLY A 495 4.80 8.65 21.12
CA GLY A 495 4.58 8.05 22.43
C GLY A 495 3.69 8.87 23.38
N ARG A 496 3.11 9.98 22.95
CA ARG A 496 2.31 10.87 23.79
C ARG A 496 0.89 10.33 24.00
N ARG A 497 0.64 9.75 25.16
CA ARG A 497 -0.69 9.17 25.52
C ARG A 497 -1.81 10.22 25.54
N SER A 498 -1.52 11.46 25.94
CA SER A 498 -2.48 12.56 25.92
C SER A 498 -2.99 12.88 24.51
N LEU A 499 -2.11 12.81 23.50
CA LEU A 499 -2.52 12.99 22.09
C LEU A 499 -3.29 11.80 21.56
N LEU A 500 -2.97 10.58 22.03
CA LEU A 500 -3.76 9.39 21.68
C LEU A 500 -5.18 9.49 22.25
N TYR A 501 -5.32 9.98 23.48
CA TYR A 501 -6.63 10.23 24.09
C TYR A 501 -7.44 11.27 23.28
N LEU A 502 -6.81 12.39 22.89
CA LEU A 502 -7.48 13.38 22.03
C LEU A 502 -7.94 12.77 20.70
N TRP A 503 -7.09 11.98 20.05
CA TRP A 503 -7.42 11.29 18.81
C TRP A 503 -8.62 10.35 18.97
N GLU A 504 -8.71 9.63 20.09
CA GLU A 504 -9.86 8.77 20.38
C GLU A 504 -11.12 9.58 20.70
N LYS A 505 -11.01 10.62 21.53
CA LYS A 505 -12.12 11.52 21.87
C LYS A 505 -12.75 12.18 20.63
N GLN A 506 -11.96 12.48 19.61
CA GLN A 506 -12.40 13.03 18.33
C GLN A 506 -12.92 11.94 17.35
N ASN A 507 -13.22 10.73 17.80
CA ASN A 507 -13.60 9.61 16.93
C ASN A 507 -12.59 9.34 15.80
N ARG A 508 -11.31 9.67 16.03
CA ARG A 508 -10.20 9.51 15.07
C ARG A 508 -10.28 10.40 13.83
N LEU A 509 -11.17 11.38 13.83
CA LEU A 509 -11.41 12.29 12.72
C LEU A 509 -10.78 13.67 13.00
N CYS A 510 -10.40 14.34 11.93
CA CYS A 510 -10.01 15.76 12.00
C CYS A 510 -11.28 16.62 12.11
N PRO A 511 -11.43 17.45 13.16
CA PRO A 511 -12.64 18.26 13.33
C PRO A 511 -12.86 19.30 12.22
N ILE A 512 -11.82 19.64 11.45
CA ILE A 512 -11.91 20.66 10.39
C ILE A 512 -12.43 20.06 9.07
N CYS A 513 -11.91 18.92 8.64
CA CYS A 513 -12.27 18.34 7.34
C CYS A 513 -13.08 17.04 7.43
N GLY A 514 -13.36 16.54 8.64
CA GLY A 514 -14.10 15.30 8.86
C GLY A 514 -13.37 14.01 8.41
N GLU A 515 -12.17 14.12 7.83
CA GLU A 515 -11.41 12.97 7.36
C GLU A 515 -10.61 12.30 8.49
N PRO A 516 -10.35 10.97 8.41
CA PRO A 516 -9.58 10.25 9.42
C PRO A 516 -8.16 10.79 9.59
N ILE A 517 -7.72 10.96 10.82
CA ILE A 517 -6.32 11.21 11.18
C ILE A 517 -5.65 9.85 11.31
N ASP A 518 -4.85 9.50 10.33
CA ASP A 518 -4.14 8.22 10.23
C ASP A 518 -2.61 8.37 10.38
N THR A 519 -1.90 7.26 10.23
CA THR A 519 -0.43 7.22 10.32
C THR A 519 0.29 7.80 9.10
N HIS A 520 -0.42 8.18 8.04
CA HIS A 520 0.14 8.61 6.76
C HIS A 520 0.15 10.11 6.57
N LYS A 521 -0.80 10.81 7.20
CA LYS A 521 -0.91 12.27 7.12
C LYS A 521 -0.21 12.94 8.30
N ALA A 522 0.49 14.04 8.04
CA ALA A 522 1.07 14.86 9.08
C ALA A 522 -0.04 15.53 9.90
N TRP A 523 0.18 15.68 11.19
CA TRP A 523 -0.78 16.23 12.15
C TRP A 523 -0.18 17.37 12.96
N ASN A 524 -1.05 18.20 13.53
CA ASN A 524 -0.75 19.26 14.47
C ASN A 524 -1.77 19.30 15.60
N VAL A 525 -1.40 19.92 16.71
CA VAL A 525 -2.31 20.26 17.80
C VAL A 525 -2.74 21.72 17.62
N MET A 526 -4.03 21.98 17.66
CA MET A 526 -4.62 23.29 17.58
C MET A 526 -5.46 23.53 18.83
N THR A 527 -5.39 24.75 19.40
CA THR A 527 -6.31 25.17 20.46
C THR A 527 -7.60 25.66 19.80
N SER A 528 -8.71 25.10 20.21
CA SER A 528 -10.06 25.49 19.82
C SER A 528 -10.82 25.98 21.05
N VAL A 529 -11.85 26.76 20.86
CA VAL A 529 -12.77 27.16 21.93
C VAL A 529 -14.06 26.38 21.74
N ASP A 530 -14.42 25.58 22.74
CA ASP A 530 -15.66 24.81 22.78
C ASP A 530 -16.43 25.24 24.05
N ASN A 531 -17.66 25.74 23.89
CA ASN A 531 -18.49 26.27 24.98
C ASN A 531 -17.73 27.23 25.92
N GLY A 532 -16.94 28.14 25.34
CA GLY A 532 -16.16 29.14 26.09
C GLY A 532 -14.87 28.61 26.73
N ARG A 533 -14.60 27.28 26.66
CA ARG A 533 -13.39 26.67 27.22
C ARG A 533 -12.36 26.40 26.14
N LYS A 534 -11.10 26.77 26.41
CA LYS A 534 -9.97 26.43 25.52
C LYS A 534 -9.70 24.90 25.60
N CYS A 535 -9.81 24.21 24.50
CA CYS A 535 -9.47 22.80 24.39
C CYS A 535 -8.47 22.56 23.26
N ASN A 536 -7.61 21.56 23.43
CA ASN A 536 -6.71 21.14 22.38
C ASN A 536 -7.40 20.09 21.49
N ILE A 537 -7.24 20.24 20.18
CA ILE A 537 -7.72 19.30 19.18
C ILE A 537 -6.57 18.86 18.27
N LEU A 538 -6.63 17.63 17.80
CA LEU A 538 -5.69 17.08 16.82
C LEU A 538 -6.26 17.28 15.42
N VAL A 539 -5.47 17.86 14.52
CA VAL A 539 -5.90 18.20 13.16
C VAL A 539 -4.82 17.80 12.15
N HIS A 540 -5.17 17.65 10.87
CA HIS A 540 -4.15 17.49 9.82
C HIS A 540 -3.30 18.76 9.70
N ASP A 541 -2.04 18.61 9.37
CA ASP A 541 -1.10 19.74 9.17
C ASP A 541 -1.59 20.71 8.08
N GLU A 542 -2.24 20.22 7.04
CA GLU A 542 -2.85 21.01 5.99
C GLU A 542 -4.05 21.81 6.50
N CYS A 543 -4.94 21.18 7.26
CA CYS A 543 -6.08 21.83 7.89
C CYS A 543 -5.64 22.91 8.89
N PHE A 544 -4.60 22.63 9.67
CA PHE A 544 -3.99 23.59 10.58
C PHE A 544 -3.44 24.83 9.84
N LYS A 545 -2.83 24.64 8.67
CA LYS A 545 -2.33 25.76 7.85
C LYS A 545 -3.45 26.58 7.22
N LEU A 546 -4.53 25.93 6.78
CA LEU A 546 -5.70 26.59 6.20
C LEU A 546 -6.45 27.43 7.23
N SER A 547 -6.69 26.89 8.44
CA SER A 547 -7.38 27.63 9.52
C SER A 547 -6.60 28.88 9.97
N ARG A 548 -5.26 28.83 9.90
CA ARG A 548 -4.43 30.01 10.20
C ARG A 548 -4.48 31.08 9.11
N LYS A 549 -4.67 30.71 7.85
CA LYS A 549 -4.81 31.66 6.74
C LYS A 549 -6.16 32.39 6.80
N SER A 550 -7.22 31.69 7.18
CA SER A 550 -8.56 32.28 7.31
C SER A 550 -8.69 33.26 8.51
N ASN A 551 -7.90 33.09 9.56
CA ASN A 551 -7.87 34.01 10.69
C ASN A 551 -7.01 35.27 10.44
N VAL A 552 -6.04 35.22 9.52
CA VAL A 552 -5.22 36.40 9.14
C VAL A 552 -5.98 37.34 8.20
N ASN A 553 -6.99 36.85 7.47
CA ASN A 553 -7.82 37.67 6.58
C ASN A 553 -9.06 38.23 7.27
N LYS A 554 -9.20 38.10 8.60
CA LYS A 554 -10.30 38.65 9.43
C LYS A 554 -9.83 39.71 10.44
N GLU A 555 -8.53 40.01 10.49
CA GLU A 555 -7.90 41.17 11.11
C GLU A 555 -7.42 42.13 9.99
#